data_815542f82b8577d1a7a2bc3f4e71faf1
#
_entry.id   815542f82b8577d1a7a2bc3f4e71faf1
#
_cell.length_a   1.000
_cell.length_b   1.000
_cell.length_c   1.000
_cell.angle_alpha   90.00
_cell.angle_beta   90.00
_cell.angle_gamma   90.00
#
_symmetry.space_group_name_H-M   'P 1'
#
loop_
_entity.id
_entity.type
_entity.pdbx_description
1 polymer ?
#
loop_
_entity_poly.entity_id
_entity_poly.type
_entity_poly.pdbx_seq_one_letter_code
_entity_poly.pdbx_strand_id
1 'polypeptide(L)'
;MIKVVGFLKFIFYLSILLLIIITLYPGSLLGLLLYGDLGIQPNLAENPYFTPIPSHLYTYASVLNHFIVYFYVSMLGLYLYLRSQNFQKIVYGLFFLSIFLEVLQFIVPRRAFEIYDISANFAGVLVAYCLLKIYKIWKNYE
;
A
#
# COMPACT_ATOMS: atom_id res chain seq x y z
N MET A 1 18.04 -22.03 -2.20
CA MET A 1 18.03 -20.65 -1.66
C MET A 1 17.87 -19.57 -2.76
N ILE A 2 18.63 -19.61 -3.85
CA ILE A 2 18.57 -18.62 -4.95
C ILE A 2 17.18 -18.54 -5.60
N LYS A 3 16.50 -19.66 -5.86
CA LYS A 3 15.14 -19.68 -6.45
C LYS A 3 14.08 -18.99 -5.57
N VAL A 4 14.18 -19.14 -4.24
CA VAL A 4 13.23 -18.53 -3.28
C VAL A 4 13.39 -17.00 -3.26
N VAL A 5 14.62 -16.51 -3.26
CA VAL A 5 14.88 -15.05 -3.31
C VAL A 5 14.39 -14.44 -4.63
N GLY A 6 14.57 -15.16 -5.75
CA GLY A 6 14.05 -14.74 -7.04
C GLY A 6 12.52 -14.64 -7.05
N PHE A 7 11.84 -15.63 -6.50
CA PHE A 7 10.40 -15.66 -6.37
C PHE A 7 9.86 -14.51 -5.48
N LEU A 8 10.49 -14.27 -4.33
CA LEU A 8 10.11 -13.17 -3.45
C LEU A 8 10.32 -11.79 -4.10
N LYS A 9 11.38 -11.62 -4.89
CA LYS A 9 11.58 -10.39 -5.69
C LYS A 9 10.48 -10.23 -6.72
N PHE A 10 10.07 -11.29 -7.40
CA PHE A 10 8.94 -11.25 -8.32
C PHE A 10 7.66 -10.81 -7.60
N ILE A 11 7.35 -11.39 -6.43
CA ILE A 11 6.18 -10.97 -5.62
C ILE A 11 6.27 -9.50 -5.26
N PHE A 12 7.45 -9.01 -4.84
CA PHE A 12 7.64 -7.59 -4.48
C PHE A 12 7.33 -6.66 -5.66
N TYR A 13 7.91 -6.90 -6.83
CA TYR A 13 7.65 -6.06 -8.00
C TYR A 13 6.21 -6.18 -8.51
N LEU A 14 5.62 -7.37 -8.43
CA LEU A 14 4.21 -7.57 -8.73
C LEU A 14 3.31 -6.79 -7.76
N SER A 15 3.63 -6.78 -6.47
CA SER A 15 2.90 -6.00 -5.46
C SER A 15 2.99 -4.50 -5.72
N ILE A 16 4.15 -3.98 -6.14
CA ILE A 16 4.29 -2.57 -6.55
C ILE A 16 3.43 -2.29 -7.79
N LEU A 17 3.47 -3.15 -8.80
CA LEU A 17 2.67 -2.98 -10.01
C LEU A 17 1.16 -2.96 -9.69
N LEU A 18 0.71 -3.90 -8.88
CA LEU A 18 -0.69 -3.97 -8.43
C LEU A 18 -1.07 -2.73 -7.61
N LEU A 19 -0.18 -2.26 -6.72
CA LEU A 19 -0.40 -1.03 -5.96
C LEU A 19 -0.61 0.16 -6.89
N ILE A 20 0.25 0.35 -7.89
CA ILE A 20 0.14 1.43 -8.88
C ILE A 20 -1.20 1.32 -9.64
N ILE A 21 -1.55 0.13 -10.13
CA ILE A 21 -2.78 -0.09 -10.87
C ILE A 21 -4.00 0.23 -10.00
N ILE A 22 -4.06 -0.29 -8.77
CA ILE A 22 -5.20 -0.10 -7.87
C ILE A 22 -5.34 1.37 -7.47
N THR A 23 -4.22 2.05 -7.20
CA THR A 23 -4.22 3.45 -6.78
C THR A 23 -4.63 4.40 -7.89
N LEU A 24 -4.17 4.16 -9.13
CA LEU A 24 -4.41 5.05 -10.26
C LEU A 24 -5.60 4.63 -11.13
N TYR A 25 -6.23 3.50 -10.83
CA TYR A 25 -7.38 3.05 -11.62
C TYR A 25 -8.59 3.99 -11.41
N PRO A 26 -9.19 4.56 -12.48
CA PRO A 26 -10.26 5.55 -12.37
C PRO A 26 -11.64 4.97 -12.06
N GLY A 27 -11.70 3.79 -11.47
CA GLY A 27 -12.94 3.10 -11.16
C GLY A 27 -12.84 2.27 -9.87
N SER A 28 -13.90 1.56 -9.55
CA SER A 28 -13.96 0.64 -8.43
C SER A 28 -13.76 -0.80 -8.89
N LEU A 29 -12.62 -1.40 -8.53
CA LEU A 29 -12.41 -2.84 -8.75
C LEU A 29 -13.42 -3.68 -7.97
N LEU A 30 -13.86 -3.19 -6.81
CA LEU A 30 -14.91 -3.84 -6.01
C LEU A 30 -16.27 -3.74 -6.72
N GLY A 31 -16.57 -2.60 -7.36
CA GLY A 31 -17.75 -2.43 -8.21
C GLY A 31 -17.76 -3.39 -9.37
N LEU A 32 -16.63 -3.58 -10.03
CA LEU A 32 -16.49 -4.58 -11.09
C LEU A 32 -16.78 -6.00 -10.57
N LEU A 33 -16.21 -6.37 -9.43
CA LEU A 33 -16.37 -7.72 -8.88
C LEU A 33 -17.79 -8.02 -8.38
N LEU A 34 -18.48 -7.02 -7.81
CA LEU A 34 -19.80 -7.20 -7.21
C LEU A 34 -20.94 -6.95 -8.20
N TYR A 35 -20.78 -6.00 -9.12
CA TYR A 35 -21.84 -5.51 -10.01
C TYR A 35 -21.51 -5.62 -11.49
N GLY A 36 -20.30 -6.05 -11.83
CA GLY A 36 -19.82 -6.07 -13.21
C GLY A 36 -19.59 -4.67 -13.83
N ASP A 37 -19.63 -3.61 -13.01
CA ASP A 37 -19.49 -2.23 -13.45
C ASP A 37 -18.36 -1.52 -12.69
N LEU A 38 -17.39 -1.02 -13.43
CA LEU A 38 -16.25 -0.29 -12.91
C LEU A 38 -16.59 1.14 -12.45
N GLY A 39 -17.71 1.68 -12.94
CA GLY A 39 -18.16 3.03 -12.60
C GLY A 39 -18.91 3.13 -11.27
N ILE A 40 -19.36 2.00 -10.75
CA ILE A 40 -20.14 1.93 -9.51
C ILE A 40 -19.17 1.73 -8.34
N GLN A 41 -19.11 2.70 -7.45
CA GLN A 41 -18.55 2.47 -6.12
C GLN A 41 -19.62 1.79 -5.27
N PRO A 42 -19.39 0.55 -4.79
CA PRO A 42 -20.38 -0.11 -3.94
C PRO A 42 -20.53 0.71 -2.67
N ASN A 43 -21.73 1.25 -2.47
CA ASN A 43 -22.11 1.87 -1.22
C ASN A 43 -22.40 0.77 -0.22
N LEU A 44 -21.38 0.28 0.46
CA LEU A 44 -21.52 -0.76 1.48
C LEU A 44 -22.43 -0.33 2.64
N ALA A 45 -22.65 0.96 2.82
CA ALA A 45 -23.57 1.50 3.83
C ALA A 45 -25.04 1.27 3.46
N GLU A 46 -25.38 1.12 2.18
CA GLU A 46 -26.74 0.88 1.69
C GLU A 46 -27.04 -0.60 1.43
N ASN A 47 -26.05 -1.47 1.60
CA ASN A 47 -26.27 -2.90 1.39
C ASN A 47 -27.15 -3.46 2.54
N PRO A 48 -28.34 -4.04 2.25
CA PRO A 48 -29.26 -4.56 3.26
C PRO A 48 -28.67 -5.70 4.10
N TYR A 49 -27.57 -6.32 3.66
CA TYR A 49 -26.88 -7.38 4.39
C TYR A 49 -25.78 -6.85 5.33
N PHE A 50 -25.46 -5.56 5.28
CA PHE A 50 -24.50 -4.95 6.18
C PHE A 50 -25.19 -3.84 7.00
N THR A 51 -25.00 -3.85 8.30
CA THR A 51 -25.40 -2.71 9.15
C THR A 51 -24.69 -1.46 8.64
N PRO A 52 -25.37 -0.30 8.56
CA PRO A 52 -24.75 0.93 8.10
C PRO A 52 -23.51 1.23 8.94
N ILE A 53 -22.35 1.22 8.31
CA ILE A 53 -21.11 1.59 8.98
C ILE A 53 -21.09 3.12 9.09
N PRO A 54 -20.95 3.68 10.30
CA PRO A 54 -20.85 5.12 10.47
C PRO A 54 -19.74 5.72 9.58
N SER A 55 -19.98 6.89 8.99
CA SER A 55 -19.08 7.52 8.03
C SER A 55 -17.64 7.70 8.56
N HIS A 56 -17.51 8.00 9.86
CA HIS A 56 -16.19 8.11 10.50
C HIS A 56 -15.43 6.78 10.53
N LEU A 57 -16.09 5.63 10.68
CA LEU A 57 -15.45 4.32 10.61
C LEU A 57 -14.99 3.97 9.20
N TYR A 58 -15.66 4.48 8.18
CA TYR A 58 -15.27 4.34 6.78
C TYR A 58 -13.92 5.03 6.52
N THR A 59 -13.76 6.25 7.01
CA THR A 59 -12.50 7.00 6.93
C THR A 59 -11.36 6.27 7.64
N TYR A 60 -11.60 5.76 8.84
CA TYR A 60 -10.59 4.96 9.56
C TYR A 60 -10.23 3.66 8.83
N ALA A 61 -11.19 2.98 8.24
CA ALA A 61 -10.95 1.76 7.47
C ALA A 61 -10.10 2.03 6.21
N SER A 62 -10.36 3.16 5.50
CA SER A 62 -9.54 3.59 4.36
C SER A 62 -8.11 3.85 4.78
N VAL A 63 -7.91 4.71 5.78
CA VAL A 63 -6.58 5.05 6.32
C VAL A 63 -5.82 3.80 6.79
N LEU A 64 -6.50 2.87 7.47
CA LEU A 64 -5.88 1.62 7.92
C LEU A 64 -5.47 0.73 6.74
N ASN A 65 -6.28 0.64 5.69
CA ASN A 65 -5.94 -0.12 4.48
C ASN A 65 -4.69 0.44 3.79
N HIS A 66 -4.61 1.77 3.64
CA HIS A 66 -3.44 2.44 3.09
C HIS A 66 -2.19 2.12 3.91
N PHE A 67 -2.26 2.25 5.23
CA PHE A 67 -1.16 1.90 6.12
C PHE A 67 -0.71 0.44 5.94
N ILE A 68 -1.64 -0.52 5.99
CA ILE A 68 -1.33 -1.96 5.91
C ILE A 68 -0.67 -2.32 4.59
N VAL A 69 -1.20 -1.81 3.47
CA VAL A 69 -0.66 -2.13 2.14
C VAL A 69 0.76 -1.59 1.98
N TYR A 70 0.99 -0.33 2.34
CA TYR A 70 2.33 0.25 2.26
C TYR A 70 3.31 -0.37 3.25
N PHE A 71 2.84 -0.74 4.45
CA PHE A 71 3.63 -1.49 5.42
C PHE A 71 4.06 -2.85 4.86
N TYR A 72 3.12 -3.62 4.29
CA TYR A 72 3.40 -4.93 3.70
C TYR A 72 4.42 -4.83 2.56
N VAL A 73 4.17 -3.96 1.57
CA VAL A 73 5.08 -3.79 0.42
C VAL A 73 6.47 -3.35 0.89
N SER A 74 6.52 -2.44 1.86
CA SER A 74 7.78 -1.95 2.41
C SER A 74 8.53 -3.01 3.20
N MET A 75 7.85 -3.78 4.06
CA MET A 75 8.46 -4.89 4.79
C MET A 75 9.10 -5.90 3.83
N LEU A 76 8.37 -6.29 2.78
CA LEU A 76 8.87 -7.23 1.79
C LEU A 76 10.09 -6.67 1.03
N GLY A 77 9.98 -5.45 0.50
CA GLY A 77 11.05 -4.81 -0.25
C GLY A 77 12.30 -4.57 0.59
N LEU A 78 12.15 -3.96 1.75
CA LEU A 78 13.26 -3.64 2.63
C LEU A 78 13.94 -4.90 3.19
N TYR A 79 13.18 -5.95 3.50
CA TYR A 79 13.75 -7.23 3.92
C TYR A 79 14.59 -7.89 2.82
N LEU A 80 14.08 -7.91 1.58
CA LEU A 80 14.78 -8.49 0.42
C LEU A 80 16.10 -7.78 0.10
N TYR A 81 16.15 -6.48 0.35
CA TYR A 81 17.32 -5.65 0.04
C TYR A 81 18.14 -5.26 1.28
N LEU A 82 17.83 -5.80 2.47
CA LEU A 82 18.42 -5.42 3.75
C LEU A 82 19.96 -5.45 3.76
N ARG A 83 20.55 -6.42 3.06
CA ARG A 83 22.01 -6.61 2.95
C ARG A 83 22.58 -6.14 1.61
N SER A 84 21.77 -5.51 0.77
CA SER A 84 22.17 -5.05 -0.57
C SER A 84 22.70 -3.61 -0.51
N GLN A 85 23.63 -3.30 -1.40
CA GLN A 85 24.07 -1.92 -1.67
C GLN A 85 22.91 -1.03 -2.16
N ASN A 86 21.84 -1.63 -2.69
CA ASN A 86 20.65 -0.91 -3.15
C ASN A 86 19.63 -0.62 -2.05
N PHE A 87 19.89 -0.99 -0.79
CA PHE A 87 18.95 -0.81 0.31
C PHE A 87 18.42 0.63 0.41
N GLN A 88 19.32 1.62 0.40
CA GLN A 88 18.93 3.04 0.48
C GLN A 88 18.06 3.49 -0.71
N LYS A 89 18.35 2.98 -1.91
CA LYS A 89 17.55 3.28 -3.11
C LYS A 89 16.12 2.75 -2.96
N ILE A 90 15.95 1.56 -2.40
CA ILE A 90 14.63 0.98 -2.11
C ILE A 90 13.91 1.79 -1.05
N VAL A 91 14.59 2.19 0.04
CA VAL A 91 14.01 3.07 1.08
C VAL A 91 13.45 4.35 0.45
N TYR A 92 14.28 5.10 -0.27
CA TYR A 92 13.85 6.35 -0.91
C TYR A 92 12.77 6.14 -1.96
N GLY A 93 12.86 5.05 -2.73
CA GLY A 93 11.85 4.69 -3.73
C GLY A 93 10.47 4.42 -3.10
N LEU A 94 10.42 3.73 -1.97
CA LEU A 94 9.17 3.45 -1.25
C LEU A 94 8.58 4.73 -0.63
N PHE A 95 9.40 5.59 -0.02
CA PHE A 95 8.92 6.89 0.47
C PHE A 95 8.43 7.79 -0.65
N PHE A 96 9.17 7.85 -1.77
CA PHE A 96 8.73 8.58 -2.94
C PHE A 96 7.40 8.04 -3.48
N LEU A 97 7.29 6.72 -3.63
CA LEU A 97 6.08 6.06 -4.13
C LEU A 97 4.87 6.35 -3.23
N SER A 98 5.06 6.35 -1.89
CA SER A 98 3.98 6.59 -0.93
C SER A 98 3.34 7.98 -1.03
N ILE A 99 4.11 8.96 -1.48
CA ILE A 99 3.62 10.33 -1.70
C ILE A 99 3.17 10.51 -3.14
N PHE A 100 3.97 10.04 -4.08
CA PHE A 100 3.78 10.29 -5.51
C PHE A 100 2.48 9.72 -6.05
N LEU A 101 2.12 8.49 -5.66
CA LEU A 101 0.87 7.88 -6.11
C LEU A 101 -0.35 8.63 -5.61
N GLU A 102 -0.31 9.14 -4.39
CA GLU A 102 -1.42 9.93 -3.84
C GLU A 102 -1.54 11.29 -4.53
N VAL A 103 -0.41 11.94 -4.81
CA VAL A 103 -0.41 13.19 -5.57
C VAL A 103 -0.93 12.98 -6.99
N LEU A 104 -0.61 11.86 -7.63
CA LEU A 104 -1.13 11.52 -8.96
C LEU A 104 -2.65 11.35 -8.97
N GLN A 105 -3.30 11.02 -7.87
CA GLN A 105 -4.77 10.93 -7.79
C GLN A 105 -5.46 12.25 -8.11
N PHE A 106 -4.79 13.39 -7.93
CA PHE A 106 -5.30 14.68 -8.37
C PHE A 106 -5.66 14.74 -9.86
N ILE A 107 -4.94 13.96 -10.68
CA ILE A 107 -5.10 13.98 -12.13
C ILE A 107 -6.01 12.84 -12.60
N VAL A 108 -6.28 11.86 -11.74
CA VAL A 108 -7.10 10.70 -12.08
C VAL A 108 -8.58 11.01 -11.86
N PRO A 109 -9.44 10.91 -12.91
CA PRO A 109 -10.87 11.12 -12.77
C PRO A 109 -11.48 10.20 -11.71
N ARG A 110 -12.43 10.71 -10.94
CA ARG A 110 -13.16 9.96 -9.88
C ARG A 110 -12.31 9.47 -8.72
N ARG A 111 -11.08 10.00 -8.55
CA ARG A 111 -10.27 9.81 -7.35
C ARG A 111 -10.23 11.09 -6.55
N ALA A 112 -10.25 10.96 -5.22
CA ALA A 112 -10.07 12.06 -4.30
C ALA A 112 -8.67 11.96 -3.68
N PHE A 113 -7.97 13.08 -3.67
CA PHE A 113 -6.74 13.22 -2.90
C PHE A 113 -7.08 13.42 -1.43
N GLU A 114 -6.57 12.59 -0.56
CA GLU A 114 -6.79 12.69 0.88
C GLU A 114 -5.46 12.77 1.64
N ILE A 115 -5.28 13.84 2.42
CA ILE A 115 -4.06 14.06 3.20
C ILE A 115 -3.84 12.95 4.26
N TYR A 116 -4.93 12.37 4.75
CA TYR A 116 -4.85 11.26 5.70
C TYR A 116 -4.27 10.00 5.07
N ASP A 117 -4.54 9.75 3.79
CA ASP A 117 -4.02 8.60 3.06
C ASP A 117 -2.52 8.75 2.79
N ILE A 118 -2.03 9.97 2.47
CA ILE A 118 -0.58 10.25 2.44
C ILE A 118 0.07 9.91 3.78
N SER A 119 -0.54 10.38 4.87
CA SER A 119 0.00 10.16 6.22
C SER A 119 0.06 8.68 6.56
N ALA A 120 -0.97 7.91 6.19
CA ALA A 120 -1.04 6.47 6.39
C ALA A 120 0.00 5.71 5.54
N ASN A 121 0.10 6.07 4.25
CA ASN A 121 1.08 5.50 3.32
C ASN A 121 2.50 5.70 3.85
N PHE A 122 2.84 6.94 4.20
CA PHE A 122 4.14 7.31 4.76
C PHE A 122 4.43 6.58 6.07
N ALA A 123 3.45 6.52 6.99
CA ALA A 123 3.58 5.82 8.26
C ALA A 123 3.84 4.32 8.06
N GLY A 124 3.17 3.68 7.10
CA GLY A 124 3.40 2.28 6.75
C GLY A 124 4.85 2.01 6.34
N VAL A 125 5.41 2.86 5.45
CA VAL A 125 6.82 2.77 5.03
C VAL A 125 7.75 3.01 6.23
N LEU A 126 7.49 4.04 7.03
CA LEU A 126 8.32 4.42 8.16
C LEU A 126 8.39 3.31 9.22
N VAL A 127 7.25 2.73 9.59
CA VAL A 127 7.20 1.65 10.58
C VAL A 127 7.95 0.42 10.07
N ALA A 128 7.76 0.03 8.81
CA ALA A 128 8.51 -1.06 8.19
C ALA A 128 10.03 -0.82 8.22
N TYR A 129 10.46 0.39 7.89
CA TYR A 129 11.88 0.79 7.94
C TYR A 129 12.44 0.71 9.37
N CYS A 130 11.72 1.25 10.35
CA CYS A 130 12.16 1.24 11.75
C CYS A 130 12.30 -0.19 12.28
N LEU A 131 11.31 -1.06 12.04
CA LEU A 131 11.35 -2.46 12.47
C LEU A 131 12.54 -3.22 11.88
N LEU A 132 12.80 -3.04 10.58
CA LEU A 132 13.93 -3.72 9.93
C LEU A 132 15.29 -3.14 10.35
N LYS A 133 15.35 -1.85 10.66
CA LYS A 133 16.56 -1.25 11.21
C LYS A 133 16.87 -1.80 12.61
N ILE A 134 15.87 -1.94 13.47
CA ILE A 134 15.99 -2.56 14.79
C ILE A 134 16.42 -4.03 14.65
N TYR A 135 15.78 -4.79 13.78
CA TYR A 135 16.15 -6.19 13.49
C TYR A 135 17.60 -6.31 13.03
N LYS A 136 18.06 -5.42 12.13
CA LYS A 136 19.44 -5.41 11.65
C LYS A 136 20.45 -5.13 12.76
N ILE A 137 20.14 -4.19 13.66
CA ILE A 137 20.98 -3.86 14.80
C ILE A 137 21.08 -5.08 15.72
N TRP A 138 19.93 -5.64 16.11
CA TRP A 138 19.88 -6.81 16.99
C TRP A 138 20.70 -7.98 16.47
N LYS A 139 20.55 -8.30 15.18
CA LYS A 139 21.28 -9.40 14.53
C LYS A 139 22.79 -9.15 14.37
N ASN A 140 23.26 -7.94 14.49
CA ASN A 140 24.71 -7.63 14.47
C ASN A 140 25.35 -7.76 15.86
N TYR A 141 24.56 -7.95 16.91
CA TYR A 141 25.05 -8.18 18.29
C TYR A 141 25.14 -9.68 18.64
N GLU A 142 24.59 -10.57 17.82
CA GLU A 142 24.78 -12.03 17.88
C GLU A 142 25.98 -12.50 17.00
#